data_1a0e96147b61dc507e29a60fb25c4b30
#
_entry.id   1a0e96147b61dc507e29a60fb25c4b30
#
_cell.length_a   1.000
_cell.length_b   1.000
_cell.length_c   1.000
_cell.angle_alpha   90.00
_cell.angle_beta   90.00
_cell.angle_gamma   90.00
#
_symmetry.space_group_name_H-M   'P 1'
#
loop_
_entity.id
_entity.type
_entity.pdbx_description
1 polymer ?
#
loop_
_entity_poly.entity_id
_entity_poly.type
_entity_poly.pdbx_seq_one_letter_code
_entity_poly.pdbx_strand_id
1 'polypeptide(L)'
;SISYVDHQVGRLLDALDSSSLKENTIIVLWTDHGFHIGEKENWEKFALWDQTTRVPLFIHAPGVSKDGVKTRYPVTLTDLYPTLCELAGLPVPEQCDGKSLVSQLRNPEKRGKSLSLTSFQFQGDSAPSHAVSDRRYRLIQYPDGFDELYDLEKDSHEFHNLSEDLNFSEF
;
A
#
# COMPACT_ATOMS: atom_id res chain seq x y z
N SER A 1 17.69 13.57 -4.37
CA SER A 1 17.28 13.06 -3.04
C SER A 1 17.02 11.57 -3.06
N ILE A 2 16.23 11.00 -3.99
CA ILE A 2 15.95 9.55 -4.07
C ILE A 2 17.24 8.74 -4.18
N SER A 3 18.15 9.09 -5.12
CA SER A 3 19.45 8.40 -5.26
C SER A 3 20.31 8.46 -4.00
N TYR A 4 20.18 9.51 -3.20
CA TYR A 4 20.87 9.58 -1.91
C TYR A 4 20.30 8.59 -0.90
N VAL A 5 18.98 8.51 -0.79
CA VAL A 5 18.32 7.53 0.09
C VAL A 5 18.65 6.10 -0.33
N ASP A 6 18.55 5.81 -1.63
CA ASP A 6 18.92 4.51 -2.22
C ASP A 6 20.36 4.11 -1.85
N HIS A 7 21.31 5.04 -2.00
CA HIS A 7 22.71 4.81 -1.59
C HIS A 7 22.85 4.52 -0.08
N GLN A 8 22.09 5.23 0.80
CA GLN A 8 22.17 4.97 2.24
C GLN A 8 21.54 3.61 2.61
N VAL A 9 20.43 3.25 1.98
CA VAL A 9 19.82 1.92 2.12
C VAL A 9 20.80 0.84 1.68
N GLY A 10 21.45 1.01 0.51
CA GLY A 10 22.47 0.10 0.02
C GLY A 10 23.58 -0.15 1.04
N ARG A 11 24.11 0.90 1.67
CA ARG A 11 25.16 0.77 2.70
C ARG A 11 24.70 -0.05 3.91
N LEU A 12 23.42 0.08 4.32
CA LEU A 12 22.87 -0.73 5.41
C LEU A 12 22.76 -2.21 5.00
N LEU A 13 22.28 -2.45 3.77
CA LEU A 13 22.16 -3.81 3.23
C LEU A 13 23.53 -4.48 3.08
N ASP A 14 24.55 -3.76 2.56
CA ASP A 14 25.93 -4.27 2.44
C ASP A 14 26.51 -4.64 3.82
N ALA A 15 26.25 -3.82 4.84
CA ALA A 15 26.69 -4.09 6.21
C ALA A 15 26.00 -5.33 6.79
N LEU A 16 24.70 -5.49 6.55
CA LEU A 16 23.94 -6.67 6.96
C LEU A 16 24.45 -7.92 6.24
N ASP A 17 24.62 -7.83 4.92
CA ASP A 17 25.09 -8.94 4.09
C ASP A 17 26.48 -9.45 4.50
N SER A 18 27.32 -8.55 5.04
CA SER A 18 28.66 -8.87 5.55
C SER A 18 28.66 -9.35 7.01
N SER A 19 27.51 -9.43 7.65
CA SER A 19 27.35 -9.78 9.06
C SER A 19 26.83 -11.21 9.25
N SER A 20 26.98 -11.75 10.46
CA SER A 20 26.37 -13.02 10.86
C SER A 20 24.86 -12.93 11.07
N LEU A 21 24.27 -11.74 10.97
CA LEU A 21 22.84 -11.48 11.20
C LEU A 21 22.00 -11.62 9.93
N LYS A 22 22.62 -11.71 8.75
CA LYS A 22 21.95 -11.77 7.44
C LYS A 22 20.78 -12.75 7.41
N GLU A 23 21.01 -13.98 7.83
CA GLU A 23 20.03 -15.06 7.77
C GLU A 23 18.99 -15.00 8.90
N ASN A 24 19.13 -14.05 9.83
CA ASN A 24 18.24 -13.91 11.00
C ASN A 24 17.68 -12.49 11.15
N THR A 25 17.64 -11.73 10.04
CA THR A 25 17.10 -10.36 10.03
C THR A 25 15.98 -10.23 9.02
N ILE A 26 14.81 -9.79 9.48
CA ILE A 26 13.70 -9.39 8.63
C ILE A 26 13.93 -7.94 8.20
N ILE A 27 13.83 -7.68 6.91
CA ILE A 27 13.96 -6.33 6.35
C ILE A 27 12.58 -5.88 5.88
N VAL A 28 12.14 -4.72 6.34
CA VAL A 28 10.92 -4.07 5.84
C VAL A 28 11.25 -2.64 5.44
N LEU A 29 10.98 -2.30 4.19
CA LEU A 29 11.10 -0.94 3.66
C LEU A 29 9.72 -0.49 3.19
N TRP A 30 9.22 0.61 3.75
CA TRP A 30 7.95 1.22 3.37
C TRP A 30 7.99 2.73 3.59
N THR A 31 6.96 3.42 3.14
CA THR A 31 6.65 4.80 3.56
C THR A 31 5.19 4.88 4.03
N ASP A 32 4.87 5.88 4.84
CA ASP A 32 3.54 6.09 5.41
C ASP A 32 2.54 6.64 4.38
N HIS A 33 3.00 7.48 3.45
CA HIS A 33 2.21 8.05 2.36
C HIS A 33 3.09 8.39 1.15
N GLY A 34 2.44 8.60 0.00
CA GLY A 34 3.04 9.19 -1.18
C GLY A 34 2.95 10.72 -1.17
N PHE A 35 3.15 11.35 -2.34
CA PHE A 35 3.13 12.81 -2.47
C PHE A 35 2.84 13.20 -3.93
N HIS A 36 1.93 14.15 -4.14
CA HIS A 36 1.73 14.79 -5.44
C HIS A 36 2.79 15.87 -5.66
N ILE A 37 3.35 15.90 -6.86
CA ILE A 37 4.33 16.90 -7.28
C ILE A 37 3.89 17.63 -8.56
N GLY A 38 2.60 17.80 -8.72
CA GLY A 38 1.92 18.50 -9.82
C GLY A 38 0.84 17.69 -10.51
N GLU A 39 0.75 16.38 -10.27
CA GLU A 39 -0.32 15.55 -10.82
C GLU A 39 -1.69 16.04 -10.30
N LYS A 40 -2.68 16.09 -11.19
CA LYS A 40 -4.02 16.61 -10.89
C LYS A 40 -4.01 18.03 -10.29
N GLU A 41 -2.98 18.83 -10.65
CA GLU A 41 -2.75 20.19 -10.11
C GLU A 41 -2.60 20.24 -8.59
N ASN A 42 -2.23 19.09 -7.97
CA ASN A 42 -2.05 18.95 -6.54
C ASN A 42 -0.55 18.82 -6.17
N TRP A 43 -0.15 19.40 -5.02
CA TRP A 43 1.23 19.48 -4.55
C TRP A 43 1.39 19.02 -3.11
N GLU A 44 0.55 18.14 -2.64
CA GLU A 44 0.55 17.71 -1.25
C GLU A 44 0.30 16.21 -1.12
N LYS A 45 0.23 15.77 0.14
CA LYS A 45 -0.10 14.39 0.53
C LYS A 45 -1.56 14.21 0.95
N PHE A 46 -2.30 15.30 1.13
CA PHE A 46 -3.68 15.29 1.61
C PHE A 46 -4.64 15.03 0.45
N ALA A 47 -4.61 13.79 -0.07
CA ALA A 47 -5.48 13.32 -1.12
C ALA A 47 -5.73 11.81 -0.97
N LEU A 48 -6.76 11.30 -1.61
CA LEU A 48 -7.10 9.88 -1.63
C LEU A 48 -6.77 9.19 -2.97
N TRP A 49 -6.13 9.89 -3.89
CA TRP A 49 -5.67 9.34 -5.14
C TRP A 49 -4.45 8.41 -4.98
N ASP A 50 -4.21 7.58 -5.98
CA ASP A 50 -3.18 6.54 -5.95
C ASP A 50 -1.78 7.06 -5.63
N GLN A 51 -1.41 8.25 -6.13
CA GLN A 51 -0.10 8.86 -5.89
C GLN A 51 0.22 9.10 -4.40
N THR A 52 -0.79 9.31 -3.58
CA THR A 52 -0.61 9.53 -2.14
C THR A 52 -0.87 8.29 -1.30
N THR A 53 -1.64 7.34 -1.81
CA THR A 53 -2.09 6.18 -1.03
C THR A 53 -1.38 4.88 -1.39
N ARG A 54 -0.88 4.75 -2.63
CA ARG A 54 -0.06 3.62 -3.04
C ARG A 54 1.40 3.87 -2.74
N VAL A 55 1.89 3.24 -1.71
CA VAL A 55 3.26 3.40 -1.21
C VAL A 55 4.12 2.17 -1.53
N PRO A 56 5.44 2.34 -1.70
CA PRO A 56 6.33 1.19 -1.76
C PRO A 56 6.27 0.39 -0.47
N LEU A 57 6.20 -0.92 -0.60
CA LEU A 57 6.30 -1.88 0.50
C LEU A 57 7.15 -3.06 0.05
N PHE A 58 8.28 -3.27 0.69
CA PHE A 58 9.18 -4.38 0.47
C PHE A 58 9.36 -5.14 1.77
N ILE A 59 9.23 -6.46 1.74
CA ILE A 59 9.46 -7.34 2.88
C ILE A 59 10.38 -8.46 2.44
N HIS A 60 11.55 -8.56 3.08
CA HIS A 60 12.43 -9.71 2.97
C HIS A 60 12.47 -10.42 4.33
N ALA A 61 12.12 -11.69 4.33
CA ALA A 61 12.15 -12.55 5.52
C ALA A 61 12.84 -13.85 5.15
N PRO A 62 14.07 -14.11 5.66
CA PRO A 62 14.85 -15.30 5.33
C PRO A 62 14.06 -16.59 5.52
N GLY A 63 14.09 -17.48 4.53
CA GLY A 63 13.36 -18.75 4.55
C GLY A 63 11.83 -18.62 4.37
N VAL A 64 11.28 -17.43 4.25
CA VAL A 64 9.82 -17.19 4.09
C VAL A 64 9.51 -16.47 2.79
N SER A 65 10.12 -15.32 2.54
CA SER A 65 9.89 -14.55 1.31
C SER A 65 10.64 -15.17 0.13
N LYS A 66 10.09 -14.95 -1.08
CA LYS A 66 10.80 -15.26 -2.34
C LYS A 66 11.44 -13.99 -2.87
N ASP A 67 12.69 -14.09 -3.28
CA ASP A 67 13.44 -12.95 -3.81
C ASP A 67 12.94 -12.53 -5.21
N GLY A 68 12.97 -11.22 -5.47
CA GLY A 68 12.70 -10.65 -6.78
C GLY A 68 11.24 -10.76 -7.28
N VAL A 69 10.31 -11.24 -6.45
CA VAL A 69 8.91 -11.39 -6.84
C VAL A 69 8.06 -10.21 -6.37
N LYS A 70 6.95 -9.97 -7.07
CA LYS A 70 5.97 -8.93 -6.76
C LYS A 70 4.58 -9.54 -6.71
N THR A 71 3.73 -9.00 -5.84
CA THR A 71 2.29 -9.24 -5.90
C THR A 71 1.55 -8.00 -6.35
N ARG A 72 0.41 -8.19 -7.03
CA ARG A 72 -0.50 -7.10 -7.41
C ARG A 72 -1.76 -7.06 -6.53
N TYR A 73 -1.86 -7.96 -5.56
CA TYR A 73 -2.98 -7.93 -4.62
C TYR A 73 -2.82 -6.76 -3.66
N PRO A 74 -3.90 -5.98 -3.44
CA PRO A 74 -3.85 -4.85 -2.53
C PRO A 74 -3.55 -5.31 -1.11
N VAL A 75 -2.75 -4.52 -0.42
CA VAL A 75 -2.39 -4.67 1.00
C VAL A 75 -2.53 -3.31 1.68
N THR A 76 -2.60 -3.29 2.99
CA THR A 76 -2.68 -2.06 3.77
C THR A 76 -1.54 -2.00 4.78
N LEU A 77 -1.14 -0.80 5.21
CA LEU A 77 -0.09 -0.67 6.22
C LEU A 77 -0.49 -1.27 7.57
N THR A 78 -1.79 -1.41 7.85
CA THR A 78 -2.30 -2.14 9.02
C THR A 78 -1.93 -3.62 9.01
N ASP A 79 -1.61 -4.19 7.85
CA ASP A 79 -1.17 -5.58 7.69
C ASP A 79 0.28 -5.81 8.17
N LEU A 80 1.08 -4.74 8.34
CA LEU A 80 2.49 -4.86 8.74
C LEU A 80 2.66 -5.43 10.14
N TYR A 81 1.93 -4.89 11.11
CA TYR A 81 2.08 -5.33 12.49
C TYR A 81 1.77 -6.83 12.70
N PRO A 82 0.60 -7.35 12.25
CA PRO A 82 0.33 -8.79 12.34
C PRO A 82 1.32 -9.65 11.52
N THR A 83 1.83 -9.12 10.40
CA THR A 83 2.86 -9.80 9.61
C THR A 83 4.16 -9.95 10.39
N LEU A 84 4.62 -8.89 11.04
CA LEU A 84 5.84 -8.91 11.84
C LEU A 84 5.69 -9.81 13.07
N CYS A 85 4.53 -9.81 13.73
CA CYS A 85 4.24 -10.75 14.82
C CYS A 85 4.38 -12.20 14.35
N GLU A 86 3.73 -12.57 13.25
CA GLU A 86 3.79 -13.94 12.72
C GLU A 86 5.20 -14.34 12.30
N LEU A 87 5.94 -13.44 11.62
CA LEU A 87 7.33 -13.68 11.20
C LEU A 87 8.27 -13.86 12.40
N ALA A 88 8.01 -13.16 13.50
CA ALA A 88 8.78 -13.26 14.74
C ALA A 88 8.33 -14.42 15.66
N GLY A 89 7.32 -15.20 15.26
CA GLY A 89 6.75 -16.27 16.07
C GLY A 89 5.98 -15.78 17.30
N LEU A 90 5.51 -14.53 17.27
CA LEU A 90 4.73 -13.91 18.33
C LEU A 90 3.22 -14.05 18.05
N PRO A 91 2.37 -14.10 19.09
CA PRO A 91 0.94 -14.08 18.88
C PRO A 91 0.50 -12.74 18.27
N VAL A 92 -0.40 -12.80 17.28
CA VAL A 92 -1.04 -11.60 16.71
C VAL A 92 -2.12 -11.15 17.69
N PRO A 93 -2.08 -9.88 18.18
CA PRO A 93 -3.09 -9.37 19.09
C PRO A 93 -4.48 -9.32 18.43
N GLU A 94 -5.53 -9.64 19.20
CA GLU A 94 -6.92 -9.70 18.71
C GLU A 94 -7.45 -8.37 18.19
N GLN A 95 -6.92 -7.25 18.70
CA GLN A 95 -7.30 -5.90 18.27
C GLN A 95 -6.73 -5.49 16.90
N CYS A 96 -5.98 -6.34 16.23
CA CYS A 96 -5.43 -6.04 14.89
C CYS A 96 -6.51 -6.16 13.82
N ASP A 97 -6.85 -5.07 13.16
CA ASP A 97 -7.73 -5.07 11.97
C ASP A 97 -7.02 -5.61 10.73
N GLY A 98 -5.70 -5.46 10.67
CA GLY A 98 -4.86 -5.96 9.58
C GLY A 98 -4.74 -7.49 9.58
N LYS A 99 -4.29 -8.03 8.45
CA LYS A 99 -4.05 -9.47 8.27
C LYS A 99 -2.61 -9.72 7.90
N SER A 100 -2.02 -10.78 8.47
CA SER A 100 -0.66 -11.18 8.13
C SER A 100 -0.49 -11.49 6.63
N LEU A 101 0.57 -10.96 6.06
CA LEU A 101 1.00 -11.15 4.66
C LEU A 101 1.92 -12.37 4.48
N VAL A 102 2.22 -13.13 5.52
CA VAL A 102 3.16 -14.29 5.48
C VAL A 102 2.75 -15.30 4.41
N SER A 103 1.45 -15.55 4.26
CA SER A 103 0.97 -16.46 3.22
C SER A 103 1.26 -15.97 1.80
N GLN A 104 1.25 -14.64 1.57
CA GLN A 104 1.59 -14.01 0.29
C GLN A 104 3.10 -13.94 0.08
N LEU A 105 3.89 -13.73 1.13
CA LEU A 105 5.36 -13.80 1.07
C LEU A 105 5.83 -15.19 0.62
N ARG A 106 5.19 -16.25 1.11
CA ARG A 106 5.47 -17.63 0.69
C ARG A 106 4.97 -17.96 -0.72
N ASN A 107 3.84 -17.39 -1.09
CA ASN A 107 3.23 -17.59 -2.40
C ASN A 107 2.61 -16.28 -2.93
N PRO A 108 3.38 -15.44 -3.64
CA PRO A 108 2.95 -14.14 -4.16
C PRO A 108 1.75 -14.19 -5.11
N GLU A 109 1.51 -15.35 -5.77
CA GLU A 109 0.37 -15.55 -6.64
C GLU A 109 -0.91 -15.93 -5.87
N LYS A 110 -0.78 -16.26 -4.58
CA LYS A 110 -1.93 -16.57 -3.75
C LYS A 110 -2.79 -15.31 -3.61
N ARG A 111 -4.08 -15.44 -3.94
CA ARG A 111 -5.04 -14.35 -3.77
C ARG A 111 -5.04 -13.90 -2.30
N GLY A 112 -4.63 -12.64 -2.09
CA GLY A 112 -4.66 -11.98 -0.80
C GLY A 112 -6.01 -11.32 -0.51
N LYS A 113 -5.98 -10.18 0.21
CA LYS A 113 -7.14 -9.29 0.31
C LYS A 113 -7.60 -8.90 -1.09
N SER A 114 -8.90 -8.79 -1.28
CA SER A 114 -9.46 -8.31 -2.54
C SER A 114 -9.46 -6.77 -2.62
N LEU A 115 -9.49 -6.10 -1.46
CA LEU A 115 -9.64 -4.65 -1.34
C LEU A 115 -8.64 -4.08 -0.32
N SER A 116 -8.17 -2.86 -0.58
CA SER A 116 -7.51 -1.98 0.40
C SER A 116 -8.41 -0.78 0.68
N LEU A 117 -8.40 -0.30 1.92
CA LEU A 117 -9.14 0.87 2.38
C LEU A 117 -8.16 1.92 2.90
N THR A 118 -8.35 3.15 2.45
CA THR A 118 -7.70 4.35 3.02
C THR A 118 -8.79 5.34 3.40
N SER A 119 -8.68 5.93 4.59
CA SER A 119 -9.63 6.94 5.06
C SER A 119 -8.89 8.20 5.47
N PHE A 120 -9.43 9.34 5.13
CA PHE A 120 -8.89 10.63 5.50
C PHE A 120 -10.01 11.64 5.70
N GLN A 121 -9.93 12.42 6.78
CA GLN A 121 -10.87 13.52 7.02
C GLN A 121 -10.19 14.84 6.70
N PHE A 122 -10.67 15.50 5.66
CA PHE A 122 -10.18 16.82 5.29
C PHE A 122 -10.67 17.87 6.30
N GLN A 123 -9.90 18.95 6.42
CA GLN A 123 -10.26 20.01 7.35
C GLN A 123 -11.58 20.69 6.92
N GLY A 124 -12.56 20.68 7.80
CA GLY A 124 -13.89 21.24 7.55
C GLY A 124 -14.95 20.23 7.17
N ASP A 125 -14.56 18.99 6.87
CA ASP A 125 -15.52 17.94 6.54
C ASP A 125 -16.26 17.42 7.77
N SER A 126 -17.54 17.07 7.59
CA SER A 126 -18.39 16.51 8.64
C SER A 126 -18.05 15.05 8.99
N ALA A 127 -17.41 14.32 8.06
CA ALA A 127 -17.03 12.91 8.18
C ALA A 127 -15.78 12.63 7.31
N PRO A 128 -15.09 11.49 7.52
CA PRO A 128 -13.98 11.11 6.66
C PRO A 128 -14.45 10.72 5.25
N SER A 129 -13.60 11.00 4.28
CA SER A 129 -13.66 10.44 2.93
C SER A 129 -12.95 9.09 2.90
N HIS A 130 -13.36 8.21 2.00
CA HIS A 130 -12.85 6.85 1.90
C HIS A 130 -12.41 6.51 0.48
N ALA A 131 -11.24 5.90 0.33
CA ALA A 131 -10.82 5.30 -0.92
C ALA A 131 -10.73 3.79 -0.78
N VAL A 132 -11.40 3.05 -1.66
CA VAL A 132 -11.33 1.60 -1.75
C VAL A 132 -10.70 1.23 -3.07
N SER A 133 -9.69 0.36 -3.04
CA SER A 133 -9.04 -0.13 -4.26
C SER A 133 -8.99 -1.65 -4.28
N ASP A 134 -9.25 -2.20 -5.45
CA ASP A 134 -8.87 -3.56 -5.82
C ASP A 134 -7.60 -3.53 -6.69
N ARG A 135 -7.39 -4.58 -7.50
CA ARG A 135 -6.25 -4.67 -8.42
C ARG A 135 -6.32 -3.69 -9.60
N ARG A 136 -7.50 -3.18 -9.92
CA ARG A 136 -7.76 -2.41 -11.13
C ARG A 136 -8.53 -1.13 -10.87
N TYR A 137 -9.56 -1.18 -10.03
CA TYR A 137 -10.43 -0.05 -9.79
C TYR A 137 -10.13 0.62 -8.46
N ARG A 138 -10.32 1.94 -8.44
CA ARG A 138 -10.34 2.74 -7.23
C ARG A 138 -11.64 3.54 -7.19
N LEU A 139 -12.38 3.39 -6.10
CA LEU A 139 -13.54 4.20 -5.74
C LEU A 139 -13.15 5.13 -4.60
N ILE A 140 -13.43 6.42 -4.73
CA ILE A 140 -13.29 7.42 -3.66
C ILE A 140 -14.68 7.98 -3.37
N GLN A 141 -15.08 7.96 -2.11
CA GLN A 141 -16.35 8.50 -1.63
C GLN A 141 -16.11 9.66 -0.69
N TYR A 142 -16.80 10.77 -0.94
CA TYR A 142 -16.75 11.99 -0.12
C TYR A 142 -18.02 12.16 0.70
N PRO A 143 -17.96 12.88 1.87
CA PRO A 143 -19.11 13.02 2.77
C PRO A 143 -20.31 13.79 2.18
N ASP A 144 -20.07 14.59 1.13
CA ASP A 144 -21.10 15.37 0.41
C ASP A 144 -21.87 14.53 -0.63
N GLY A 145 -21.49 13.26 -0.80
CA GLY A 145 -22.09 12.34 -1.77
C GLY A 145 -21.46 12.40 -3.15
N PHE A 146 -20.37 13.15 -3.32
CA PHE A 146 -19.57 13.08 -4.55
C PHE A 146 -18.72 11.81 -4.52
N ASP A 147 -18.65 11.11 -5.65
CA ASP A 147 -17.86 9.91 -5.83
C ASP A 147 -16.90 10.06 -7.02
N GLU A 148 -15.74 9.43 -6.91
CA GLU A 148 -14.80 9.26 -8.00
C GLU A 148 -14.53 7.76 -8.20
N LEU A 149 -14.58 7.30 -9.47
CA LEU A 149 -14.23 5.93 -9.85
C LEU A 149 -13.19 5.95 -10.96
N TYR A 150 -12.12 5.17 -10.80
CA TYR A 150 -11.02 5.11 -11.75
C TYR A 150 -10.65 3.69 -12.13
N ASP A 151 -10.33 3.46 -13.41
CA ASP A 151 -9.73 2.23 -13.94
C ASP A 151 -8.20 2.42 -14.00
N LEU A 152 -7.49 2.02 -12.96
CA LEU A 152 -6.04 2.22 -12.82
C LEU A 152 -5.19 1.48 -13.87
N GLU A 153 -5.75 0.51 -14.58
CA GLU A 153 -5.07 -0.15 -15.71
C GLU A 153 -5.09 0.72 -16.98
N LYS A 154 -6.11 1.54 -17.16
CA LYS A 154 -6.28 2.41 -18.32
C LYS A 154 -5.90 3.86 -18.05
N ASP A 155 -6.11 4.29 -16.82
CA ASP A 155 -5.88 5.66 -16.34
C ASP A 155 -5.11 5.64 -15.01
N SER A 156 -3.82 5.35 -15.08
CA SER A 156 -2.94 5.27 -13.90
C SER A 156 -2.73 6.60 -13.17
N HIS A 157 -3.17 7.71 -13.77
CA HIS A 157 -3.10 9.05 -13.17
C HIS A 157 -4.45 9.58 -12.69
N GLU A 158 -5.50 8.78 -12.83
CA GLU A 158 -6.84 9.11 -12.31
C GLU A 158 -7.41 10.44 -12.88
N PHE A 159 -7.20 10.69 -14.18
CA PHE A 159 -7.68 11.91 -14.83
C PHE A 159 -9.14 11.83 -15.27
N HIS A 160 -9.69 10.63 -15.48
CA HIS A 160 -11.02 10.40 -16.02
C HIS A 160 -11.91 9.72 -14.99
N ASN A 161 -12.74 10.52 -14.31
CA ASN A 161 -13.73 9.99 -13.37
C ASN A 161 -14.83 9.23 -14.12
N LEU A 162 -15.04 7.97 -13.77
CA LEU A 162 -16.03 7.06 -14.36
C LEU A 162 -17.31 6.94 -13.53
N SER A 163 -17.44 7.64 -12.40
CA SER A 163 -18.57 7.48 -11.48
C SER A 163 -19.93 7.82 -12.11
N GLU A 164 -19.94 8.72 -13.11
CA GLU A 164 -21.14 9.09 -13.85
C GLU A 164 -21.37 8.28 -15.14
N ASP A 165 -20.45 7.35 -15.48
CA ASP A 165 -20.61 6.52 -16.67
C ASP A 165 -21.61 5.38 -16.38
N LEU A 166 -22.70 5.34 -17.15
CA LEU A 166 -23.76 4.33 -17.00
C LEU A 166 -23.28 2.89 -17.10
N ASN A 167 -22.12 2.63 -17.73
CA ASN A 167 -21.53 1.30 -17.80
C ASN A 167 -20.94 0.84 -16.45
N PHE A 168 -20.81 1.73 -15.46
CA PHE A 168 -20.27 1.48 -14.12
C PHE A 168 -21.28 1.73 -13.01
N SER A 169 -22.55 1.92 -13.33
CA SER A 169 -23.62 2.20 -12.35
C SER A 169 -23.94 1.05 -11.38
N GLU A 170 -23.31 -0.12 -11.56
CA GLU A 170 -23.49 -1.32 -10.71
C GLU A 170 -22.28 -1.57 -9.77
N PHE A 171 -21.31 -0.65 -9.68
CA PHE A 171 -20.16 -0.75 -8.77
C PHE A 171 -20.46 -0.24 -7.38
#